data_4edec3e8212a84ce0bcea9afe5d63a67
#
_entry.id   4edec3e8212a84ce0bcea9afe5d63a67
#
_cell.length_a   1.000
_cell.length_b   1.000
_cell.length_c   1.000
_cell.angle_alpha   90.00
_cell.angle_beta   90.00
_cell.angle_gamma   90.00
#
_symmetry.space_group_name_H-M   'P 1'
#
loop_
_entity.id
_entity.type
_entity.pdbx_description
1 polymer ?
#
loop_
_entity_poly.entity_id
_entity_poly.type
_entity_poly.pdbx_seq_one_letter_code
_entity_poly.pdbx_strand_id
1 'polypeptide(L)'
;HPQMQTAFAMYLEQFLGKLSDIRIQTFLTSHSAHIANTMEFAKVRYAQKSNAGVIYKNLNTFAQSNSDNVDFIRKYLTLTKCDLFFADKAIFVEGASERLLLPDMIEKCETGGVFGSCKYPLSAQYYALIEIGGAYAHKFIPFIEFLGVPCLILTDLDSVADRINKDGKVVKKSVVVSEGETT
;
A
#
# COMPACT_ATOMS: atom_id res chain seq x y z
N HIS A 1 -21.31 9.47 -2.13
CA HIS A 1 -20.90 9.45 -0.72
C HIS A 1 -20.28 8.10 -0.38
N PRO A 2 -19.13 8.02 0.33
CA PRO A 2 -18.39 6.77 0.61
C PRO A 2 -19.26 5.67 1.24
N GLN A 3 -20.04 6.01 2.25
CA GLN A 3 -20.94 5.07 2.94
C GLN A 3 -21.98 4.45 2.00
N MET A 4 -22.49 5.23 1.04
CA MET A 4 -23.42 4.73 0.04
C MET A 4 -22.79 3.73 -0.93
N GLN A 5 -21.53 3.94 -1.30
CA GLN A 5 -20.79 3.02 -2.16
C GLN A 5 -20.56 1.67 -1.47
N THR A 6 -20.16 1.71 -0.19
CA THR A 6 -20.00 0.50 0.63
C THR A 6 -21.34 -0.22 0.80
N ALA A 7 -22.39 0.50 1.17
CA ALA A 7 -23.72 -0.08 1.35
C ALA A 7 -24.26 -0.70 0.05
N PHE A 8 -24.05 -0.04 -1.08
CA PHE A 8 -24.45 -0.56 -2.39
C PHE A 8 -23.72 -1.86 -2.73
N ALA A 9 -22.39 -1.91 -2.54
CA ALA A 9 -21.61 -3.10 -2.84
C ALA A 9 -22.04 -4.31 -1.99
N MET A 10 -22.25 -4.08 -0.68
CA MET A 10 -22.75 -5.11 0.25
C MET A 10 -24.16 -5.57 -0.10
N TYR A 11 -25.05 -4.63 -0.40
CA TYR A 11 -26.43 -4.96 -0.78
C TYR A 11 -26.49 -5.77 -2.09
N LEU A 12 -25.69 -5.37 -3.08
CA LEU A 12 -25.63 -6.08 -4.36
C LEU A 12 -25.18 -7.52 -4.16
N GLU A 13 -24.14 -7.77 -3.38
CA GLU A 13 -23.68 -9.13 -3.09
C GLU A 13 -24.72 -9.97 -2.37
N GLN A 14 -25.40 -9.39 -1.37
CA GLN A 14 -26.49 -10.07 -0.65
C GLN A 14 -27.70 -10.35 -1.54
N PHE A 15 -28.07 -9.38 -2.40
CA PHE A 15 -29.18 -9.53 -3.32
C PHE A 15 -28.92 -10.64 -4.34
N LEU A 16 -27.75 -10.64 -4.95
CA LEU A 16 -27.37 -11.67 -5.93
C LEU A 16 -27.27 -13.05 -5.29
N GLY A 17 -26.82 -13.14 -4.04
CA GLY A 17 -26.78 -14.40 -3.27
C GLY A 17 -28.15 -15.02 -2.98
N LYS A 18 -29.24 -14.20 -3.00
CA LYS A 18 -30.62 -14.68 -2.84
C LYS A 18 -31.23 -15.26 -4.11
N LEU A 19 -30.63 -15.00 -5.27
CA LEU A 19 -31.09 -15.50 -6.56
C LEU A 19 -30.49 -16.88 -6.87
N SER A 20 -30.69 -17.84 -5.97
CA SER A 20 -30.05 -19.17 -6.02
C SER A 20 -30.44 -19.99 -7.24
N ASP A 21 -31.61 -19.73 -7.83
CA ASP A 21 -32.14 -20.50 -8.95
C ASP A 21 -31.59 -20.06 -10.33
N ILE A 22 -30.85 -18.95 -10.35
CA ILE A 22 -30.29 -18.37 -11.57
C ILE A 22 -28.77 -18.24 -11.41
N ARG A 23 -28.02 -18.77 -12.36
CA ARG A 23 -26.57 -18.54 -12.42
C ARG A 23 -26.29 -17.16 -12.99
N ILE A 24 -25.96 -16.21 -12.11
CA ILE A 24 -25.61 -14.83 -12.49
C ILE A 24 -24.10 -14.64 -12.30
N GLN A 25 -23.42 -14.20 -13.36
CA GLN A 25 -22.06 -13.70 -13.27
C GLN A 25 -22.07 -12.19 -13.33
N THR A 26 -21.56 -11.54 -12.30
CA THR A 26 -21.56 -10.08 -12.20
C THR A 26 -20.14 -9.53 -12.26
N PHE A 27 -19.94 -8.53 -13.10
CA PHE A 27 -18.71 -7.75 -13.18
C PHE A 27 -19.01 -6.33 -12.72
N LEU A 28 -18.30 -5.88 -11.69
CA LEU A 28 -18.38 -4.52 -11.17
C LEU A 28 -17.07 -3.81 -11.43
N THR A 29 -17.10 -2.72 -12.20
CA THR A 29 -15.94 -1.86 -12.43
C THR A 29 -16.05 -0.61 -11.59
N SER A 30 -14.97 -0.22 -10.92
CA SER A 30 -14.94 0.96 -10.06
C SER A 30 -13.52 1.49 -9.90
N HIS A 31 -13.42 2.79 -9.61
CA HIS A 31 -12.20 3.47 -9.16
C HIS A 31 -12.32 3.91 -7.69
N SER A 32 -13.27 3.34 -6.95
CA SER A 32 -13.51 3.68 -5.55
C SER A 32 -12.74 2.77 -4.61
N ALA A 33 -11.88 3.35 -3.78
CA ALA A 33 -11.21 2.65 -2.68
C ALA A 33 -12.22 2.01 -1.70
N HIS A 34 -13.39 2.61 -1.52
CA HIS A 34 -14.44 2.08 -0.63
C HIS A 34 -15.06 0.80 -1.17
N ILE A 35 -15.28 0.72 -2.48
CA ILE A 35 -15.77 -0.52 -3.11
C ILE A 35 -14.68 -1.59 -3.07
N ALA A 36 -13.43 -1.24 -3.42
CA ALA A 36 -12.33 -2.18 -3.36
C ALA A 36 -12.12 -2.78 -1.96
N ASN A 37 -12.28 -1.98 -0.91
CA ASN A 37 -12.21 -2.41 0.48
C ASN A 37 -13.34 -3.37 0.90
N THR A 38 -14.51 -3.26 0.27
CA THR A 38 -15.68 -4.08 0.62
C THR A 38 -15.61 -5.44 -0.04
N MET A 39 -14.94 -5.54 -1.19
CA MET A 39 -14.87 -6.77 -1.96
C MET A 39 -13.88 -7.77 -1.36
N GLU A 40 -14.20 -9.04 -1.49
CA GLU A 40 -13.27 -10.12 -1.18
C GLU A 40 -12.03 -10.02 -2.07
N PHE A 41 -10.84 -10.01 -1.46
CA PHE A 41 -9.55 -9.82 -2.13
C PHE A 41 -9.37 -10.76 -3.34
N ALA A 42 -9.75 -12.02 -3.20
CA ALA A 42 -9.64 -13.00 -4.26
C ALA A 42 -10.55 -12.72 -5.48
N LYS A 43 -11.61 -11.96 -5.30
CA LYS A 43 -12.54 -11.57 -6.38
C LYS A 43 -12.05 -10.33 -7.16
N VAL A 44 -11.08 -9.60 -6.62
CA VAL A 44 -10.58 -8.36 -7.24
C VAL A 44 -9.69 -8.67 -8.45
N ARG A 45 -9.91 -7.90 -9.52
CA ARG A 45 -9.09 -7.87 -10.73
C ARG A 45 -8.59 -6.45 -10.92
N TYR A 46 -7.29 -6.27 -10.76
CA TYR A 46 -6.64 -4.97 -10.93
C TYR A 46 -6.38 -4.72 -12.41
N ALA A 47 -6.97 -3.66 -12.96
CA ALA A 47 -6.78 -3.24 -14.33
C ALA A 47 -5.70 -2.17 -14.41
N GLN A 48 -4.66 -2.40 -15.18
CA GLN A 48 -3.54 -1.48 -15.37
C GLN A 48 -3.35 -1.15 -16.83
N LYS A 49 -3.18 0.15 -17.14
CA LYS A 49 -2.82 0.59 -18.48
C LYS A 49 -1.38 0.19 -18.82
N SER A 50 -1.18 -0.35 -19.99
CA SER A 50 0.13 -0.66 -20.57
C SER A 50 0.24 -0.11 -21.99
N ASN A 51 1.44 -0.15 -22.57
CA ASN A 51 1.67 0.29 -23.95
C ASN A 51 0.88 -0.55 -24.98
N ALA A 52 0.53 -1.80 -24.63
CA ALA A 52 -0.21 -2.73 -25.49
C ALA A 52 -1.73 -2.75 -25.21
N GLY A 53 -2.22 -1.91 -24.29
CA GLY A 53 -3.62 -1.90 -23.88
C GLY A 53 -3.80 -2.03 -22.38
N VAL A 54 -4.85 -2.72 -21.92
CA VAL A 54 -5.14 -2.93 -20.51
C VAL A 54 -4.73 -4.34 -20.10
N ILE A 55 -3.97 -4.44 -19.02
CA ILE A 55 -3.59 -5.71 -18.39
C ILE A 55 -4.44 -5.90 -17.14
N TYR A 56 -4.99 -7.10 -16.98
CA TYR A 56 -5.75 -7.48 -15.78
C TYR A 56 -4.90 -8.40 -14.89
N LYS A 57 -4.65 -7.96 -13.67
CA LYS A 57 -3.92 -8.74 -12.65
C LYS A 57 -4.90 -9.34 -11.66
N ASN A 58 -4.84 -10.66 -11.49
CA ASN A 58 -5.76 -11.39 -10.62
C ASN A 58 -5.18 -11.48 -9.21
N LEU A 59 -5.82 -10.81 -8.24
CA LEU A 59 -5.35 -10.83 -6.85
C LEU A 59 -5.43 -12.22 -6.20
N ASN A 60 -6.31 -13.09 -6.70
CA ASN A 60 -6.33 -14.48 -6.24
C ASN A 60 -5.03 -15.23 -6.60
N THR A 61 -4.50 -15.01 -7.80
CA THR A 61 -3.21 -15.62 -8.20
C THR A 61 -2.07 -15.12 -7.30
N PHE A 62 -2.04 -13.82 -7.01
CA PHE A 62 -1.09 -13.26 -6.05
C PHE A 62 -1.23 -13.92 -4.67
N ALA A 63 -2.46 -14.08 -4.17
CA ALA A 63 -2.74 -14.69 -2.88
C ALA A 63 -2.24 -16.15 -2.79
N GLN A 64 -2.43 -16.92 -3.84
CA GLN A 64 -1.96 -18.32 -3.90
C GLN A 64 -0.44 -18.45 -3.90
N SER A 65 0.27 -17.49 -4.52
CA SER A 65 1.73 -17.48 -4.63
C SER A 65 2.43 -16.87 -3.43
N ASN A 66 1.73 -16.14 -2.54
CA ASN A 66 2.29 -15.38 -1.44
C ASN A 66 1.51 -15.58 -0.13
N SER A 67 1.16 -16.82 0.20
CA SER A 67 0.30 -17.18 1.34
C SER A 67 0.70 -16.52 2.66
N ASP A 68 2.00 -16.45 2.94
CA ASP A 68 2.54 -15.97 4.20
C ASP A 68 2.34 -14.45 4.42
N ASN A 69 2.24 -13.68 3.34
CA ASN A 69 2.09 -12.23 3.39
C ASN A 69 0.67 -11.74 3.09
N VAL A 70 -0.16 -12.58 2.48
CA VAL A 70 -1.49 -12.18 1.99
C VAL A 70 -2.40 -11.68 3.11
N ASP A 71 -2.46 -12.39 4.22
CA ASP A 71 -3.34 -12.00 5.34
C ASP A 71 -2.90 -10.66 5.96
N PHE A 72 -1.61 -10.42 6.02
CA PHE A 72 -1.07 -9.13 6.44
C PHE A 72 -1.47 -8.03 5.46
N ILE A 73 -1.24 -8.23 4.16
CA ILE A 73 -1.56 -7.27 3.11
C ILE A 73 -3.08 -6.99 3.08
N ARG A 74 -3.92 -8.01 3.13
CA ARG A 74 -5.38 -7.88 3.17
C ARG A 74 -5.84 -7.04 4.35
N LYS A 75 -5.36 -7.38 5.56
CA LYS A 75 -5.69 -6.66 6.78
C LYS A 75 -5.22 -5.19 6.71
N TYR A 76 -4.05 -4.97 6.14
CA TYR A 76 -3.49 -3.63 6.02
C TYR A 76 -4.27 -2.78 5.01
N LEU A 77 -4.59 -3.32 3.83
CA LEU A 77 -5.39 -2.63 2.82
C LEU A 77 -6.78 -2.25 3.33
N THR A 78 -7.40 -3.10 4.17
CA THR A 78 -8.69 -2.78 4.78
C THR A 78 -8.60 -1.65 5.81
N LEU A 79 -7.47 -1.49 6.48
CA LEU A 79 -7.26 -0.47 7.51
C LEU A 79 -6.81 0.88 6.96
N THR A 80 -6.02 0.90 5.90
CA THR A 80 -5.25 2.08 5.46
C THR A 80 -5.66 2.65 4.11
N LYS A 81 -6.70 2.18 3.49
CA LYS A 81 -7.17 2.64 2.18
C LYS A 81 -6.55 1.91 0.98
N CYS A 82 -7.41 1.55 0.05
CA CYS A 82 -7.02 0.96 -1.24
C CYS A 82 -6.52 2.01 -2.27
N ASP A 83 -6.04 3.16 -1.81
CA ASP A 83 -5.53 4.22 -2.70
C ASP A 83 -4.38 3.71 -3.58
N LEU A 84 -3.63 2.72 -3.07
CA LEU A 84 -2.56 2.06 -3.82
C LEU A 84 -3.02 1.46 -5.16
N PHE A 85 -4.27 1.03 -5.25
CA PHE A 85 -4.81 0.48 -6.51
C PHE A 85 -5.06 1.55 -7.59
N PHE A 86 -5.13 2.81 -7.20
CA PHE A 86 -5.52 3.90 -8.09
C PHE A 86 -4.41 4.91 -8.32
N ALA A 87 -3.35 4.85 -7.51
CA ALA A 87 -2.23 5.77 -7.63
C ALA A 87 -1.26 5.36 -8.75
N ASP A 88 -0.67 6.35 -9.40
CA ASP A 88 0.38 6.15 -10.40
C ASP A 88 1.73 5.77 -9.76
N LYS A 89 1.91 6.14 -8.49
CA LYS A 89 3.12 5.91 -7.69
C LYS A 89 2.77 5.68 -6.25
N ALA A 90 3.66 5.06 -5.49
CA ALA A 90 3.54 4.88 -4.06
C ALA A 90 4.77 5.40 -3.32
N ILE A 91 4.55 6.04 -2.18
CA ILE A 91 5.60 6.40 -1.22
C ILE A 91 5.21 5.75 0.09
N PHE A 92 6.03 4.84 0.55
CA PHE A 92 5.90 4.24 1.87
C PHE A 92 6.78 4.99 2.86
N VAL A 93 6.20 5.33 4.00
CA VAL A 93 6.88 6.03 5.10
C VAL A 93 6.72 5.23 6.38
N GLU A 94 7.62 5.46 7.32
CA GLU A 94 7.63 4.70 8.55
C GLU A 94 6.51 5.11 9.50
N GLY A 95 6.27 6.41 9.64
CA GLY A 95 5.35 6.93 10.63
C GLY A 95 4.52 8.14 10.18
N ALA A 96 3.75 8.62 11.14
CA ALA A 96 2.85 9.76 10.96
C ALA A 96 3.60 11.07 10.70
N SER A 97 4.81 11.22 11.24
CA SER A 97 5.64 12.42 11.08
C SER A 97 5.99 12.63 9.60
N GLU A 98 6.53 11.60 8.96
CA GLU A 98 6.88 11.62 7.54
C GLU A 98 5.63 11.82 6.68
N ARG A 99 4.54 11.15 7.03
CA ARG A 99 3.27 11.28 6.33
C ARG A 99 2.72 12.70 6.34
N LEU A 100 2.88 13.41 7.45
CA LEU A 100 2.41 14.79 7.59
C LEU A 100 3.36 15.79 6.93
N LEU A 101 4.66 15.59 7.05
CA LEU A 101 5.66 16.56 6.62
C LEU A 101 6.04 16.43 5.14
N LEU A 102 6.02 15.21 4.61
CA LEU A 102 6.54 14.94 3.26
C LEU A 102 5.84 15.73 2.15
N PRO A 103 4.50 15.91 2.14
CA PRO A 103 3.84 16.73 1.14
C PRO A 103 4.35 18.19 1.11
N ASP A 104 4.48 18.81 2.29
CA ASP A 104 5.00 20.18 2.42
C ASP A 104 6.47 20.27 2.01
N MET A 105 7.26 19.24 2.33
CA MET A 105 8.67 19.18 1.95
C MET A 105 8.82 19.06 0.42
N ILE A 106 8.02 18.24 -0.22
CA ILE A 106 7.99 18.10 -1.69
C ILE A 106 7.66 19.45 -2.33
N GLU A 107 6.59 20.11 -1.89
CA GLU A 107 6.18 21.41 -2.43
C GLU A 107 7.26 22.48 -2.25
N LYS A 108 7.90 22.53 -1.09
CA LYS A 108 9.02 23.46 -0.82
C LYS A 108 10.23 23.18 -1.70
N CYS A 109 10.58 21.93 -1.90
CA CYS A 109 11.68 21.54 -2.78
C CYS A 109 11.40 21.90 -4.24
N GLU A 110 10.16 21.72 -4.69
CA GLU A 110 9.75 22.08 -6.05
C GLU A 110 9.75 23.59 -6.26
N THR A 111 9.14 24.36 -5.35
CA THR A 111 9.09 25.83 -5.42
C THR A 111 10.47 26.47 -5.22
N GLY A 112 11.33 25.87 -4.40
CA GLY A 112 12.71 26.28 -4.19
C GLY A 112 13.67 25.92 -5.33
N GLY A 113 13.20 25.24 -6.38
CA GLY A 113 14.00 24.85 -7.53
C GLY A 113 15.03 23.75 -7.26
N VAL A 114 14.92 23.02 -6.13
CA VAL A 114 15.84 21.95 -5.75
C VAL A 114 15.90 20.85 -6.83
N PHE A 115 14.79 20.57 -7.48
CA PHE A 115 14.67 19.55 -8.53
C PHE A 115 14.87 20.13 -9.95
N GLY A 116 15.32 21.39 -10.07
CA GLY A 116 15.42 22.07 -11.36
C GLY A 116 14.04 22.28 -12.01
N SER A 117 14.02 22.41 -13.34
CA SER A 117 12.77 22.52 -14.09
C SER A 117 12.14 21.14 -14.32
N CYS A 118 11.41 20.65 -13.35
CA CYS A 118 10.67 19.41 -13.52
C CYS A 118 9.40 19.65 -14.35
N LYS A 119 9.29 18.98 -15.51
CA LYS A 119 8.12 19.10 -16.39
C LYS A 119 6.83 18.60 -15.72
N TYR A 120 6.95 17.64 -14.85
CA TYR A 120 5.84 17.00 -14.13
C TYR A 120 6.16 16.95 -12.64
N PRO A 121 5.89 18.03 -11.88
CA PRO A 121 6.16 18.05 -10.45
C PRO A 121 5.37 16.94 -9.73
N LEU A 122 5.94 16.38 -8.68
CA LEU A 122 5.32 15.30 -7.91
C LEU A 122 4.03 15.76 -7.23
N SER A 123 3.97 17.02 -6.79
CA SER A 123 2.79 17.66 -6.22
C SER A 123 1.58 17.70 -7.17
N ALA A 124 1.82 17.66 -8.49
CA ALA A 124 0.78 17.61 -9.53
C ALA A 124 0.46 16.17 -9.99
N GLN A 125 1.06 15.16 -9.38
CA GLN A 125 0.84 13.74 -9.72
C GLN A 125 0.05 13.05 -8.62
N TYR A 126 -0.70 11.99 -9.01
CA TYR A 126 -1.39 11.18 -8.03
C TYR A 126 -0.46 10.09 -7.47
N TYR A 127 -0.03 10.25 -6.24
CA TYR A 127 0.73 9.25 -5.51
C TYR A 127 0.03 8.85 -4.21
N ALA A 128 0.14 7.58 -3.86
CA ALA A 128 -0.33 7.07 -2.58
C ALA A 128 0.78 7.23 -1.54
N LEU A 129 0.50 7.97 -0.47
CA LEU A 129 1.40 8.11 0.69
C LEU A 129 0.93 7.19 1.81
N ILE A 130 1.70 6.16 2.09
CA ILE A 130 1.29 5.03 2.92
C ILE A 130 2.25 4.88 4.10
N GLU A 131 1.70 4.94 5.31
CA GLU A 131 2.41 4.68 6.57
C GLU A 131 2.40 3.19 6.85
N ILE A 132 3.56 2.52 6.96
CA ILE A 132 3.66 1.06 7.16
C ILE A 132 4.58 0.63 8.28
N GLY A 133 5.10 1.48 9.09
CA GLY A 133 6.09 1.10 10.11
C GLY A 133 7.29 0.34 9.52
N GLY A 134 8.49 0.79 9.77
CA GLY A 134 9.71 0.34 9.08
C GLY A 134 9.90 -1.18 9.02
N ALA A 135 9.59 -1.88 10.11
CA ALA A 135 9.75 -3.34 10.21
C ALA A 135 8.88 -4.16 9.22
N TYR A 136 7.86 -3.56 8.60
CA TYR A 136 6.89 -4.27 7.75
C TYR A 136 6.98 -3.92 6.26
N ALA A 137 7.80 -2.96 5.88
CA ALA A 137 7.94 -2.52 4.49
C ALA A 137 8.25 -3.68 3.54
N HIS A 138 9.14 -4.58 3.95
CA HIS A 138 9.56 -5.74 3.16
C HIS A 138 8.39 -6.67 2.78
N LYS A 139 7.33 -6.74 3.58
CA LYS A 139 6.15 -7.58 3.31
C LYS A 139 5.30 -7.07 2.15
N PHE A 140 5.41 -5.78 1.85
CA PHE A 140 4.68 -5.16 0.73
C PHE A 140 5.40 -5.27 -0.61
N ILE A 141 6.71 -5.48 -0.61
CA ILE A 141 7.51 -5.52 -1.86
C ILE A 141 6.91 -6.47 -2.89
N PRO A 142 6.59 -7.74 -2.57
CA PRO A 142 6.01 -8.64 -3.56
C PRO A 142 4.66 -8.16 -4.12
N PHE A 143 3.88 -7.45 -3.30
CA PHE A 143 2.60 -6.92 -3.73
C PHE A 143 2.74 -5.71 -4.65
N ILE A 144 3.69 -4.81 -4.35
CA ILE A 144 4.01 -3.65 -5.19
C ILE A 144 4.55 -4.11 -6.55
N GLU A 145 5.45 -5.08 -6.55
CA GLU A 145 5.99 -5.69 -7.77
C GLU A 145 4.87 -6.34 -8.59
N PHE A 146 3.97 -7.06 -7.91
CA PHE A 146 2.80 -7.62 -8.57
C PHE A 146 1.90 -6.54 -9.17
N LEU A 147 1.64 -5.45 -8.48
CA LEU A 147 0.87 -4.32 -9.02
C LEU A 147 1.64 -3.61 -10.14
N GLY A 148 2.97 -3.58 -10.10
CA GLY A 148 3.82 -2.87 -11.05
C GLY A 148 3.72 -1.34 -10.87
N VAL A 149 3.53 -0.88 -9.65
CA VAL A 149 3.48 0.54 -9.29
C VAL A 149 4.88 0.98 -8.87
N PRO A 150 5.46 2.04 -9.48
CA PRO A 150 6.71 2.63 -9.00
C PRO A 150 6.59 3.03 -7.53
N CYS A 151 7.55 2.59 -6.71
CA CYS A 151 7.49 2.77 -5.27
C CYS A 151 8.80 3.32 -4.71
N LEU A 152 8.68 4.26 -3.78
CA LEU A 152 9.75 4.73 -2.92
C LEU A 152 9.44 4.31 -1.49
N ILE A 153 10.40 3.72 -0.79
CA ILE A 153 10.29 3.37 0.63
C ILE A 153 11.27 4.24 1.40
N LEU A 154 10.74 5.02 2.35
CA LEU A 154 11.51 5.88 3.24
C LEU A 154 11.39 5.30 4.66
N THR A 155 12.52 4.88 5.21
CA THR A 155 12.62 4.36 6.58
C THR A 155 13.74 5.05 7.31
N ASP A 156 13.65 5.10 8.63
CA ASP A 156 14.72 5.59 9.47
C ASP A 156 15.91 4.64 9.43
N LEU A 157 17.08 5.19 9.68
CA LEU A 157 18.30 4.41 9.80
C LEU A 157 18.48 4.00 11.26
N ASP A 158 17.94 2.84 11.60
CA ASP A 158 18.13 2.26 12.92
C ASP A 158 19.52 1.62 13.08
N SER A 159 20.09 1.78 14.25
CA SER A 159 21.32 1.14 14.62
C SER A 159 21.16 0.39 15.95
N VAL A 160 21.63 -0.84 16.00
CA VAL A 160 21.53 -1.72 17.16
C VAL A 160 22.88 -2.28 17.54
N ALA A 161 23.08 -2.47 18.84
CA ALA A 161 24.22 -3.19 19.37
C ALA A 161 23.78 -4.24 20.38
N ASP A 162 24.54 -5.31 20.47
CA ASP A 162 24.35 -6.34 21.48
C ASP A 162 24.73 -5.79 22.86
N ARG A 163 23.82 -5.86 23.79
CA ARG A 163 23.99 -5.45 25.18
C ARG A 163 23.53 -6.59 26.12
N ILE A 164 24.19 -6.73 27.26
CA ILE A 164 23.79 -7.69 28.25
C ILE A 164 22.73 -7.03 29.15
N ASN A 165 21.56 -7.66 29.29
CA ASN A 165 20.50 -7.19 30.15
C ASN A 165 20.84 -7.53 31.64
N LYS A 166 19.96 -7.10 32.57
CA LYS A 166 20.12 -7.35 34.01
C LYS A 166 20.11 -8.84 34.38
N ASP A 167 19.57 -9.68 33.51
CA ASP A 167 19.48 -11.14 33.68
C ASP A 167 20.62 -11.89 33.01
N GLY A 168 21.66 -11.19 32.52
CA GLY A 168 22.82 -11.76 31.86
C GLY A 168 22.58 -12.26 30.42
N LYS A 169 21.42 -11.95 29.83
CA LYS A 169 21.10 -12.33 28.43
C LYS A 169 21.52 -11.24 27.48
N VAL A 170 22.06 -11.65 26.32
CA VAL A 170 22.34 -10.74 25.20
C VAL A 170 21.03 -10.30 24.57
N VAL A 171 20.83 -8.99 24.46
CA VAL A 171 19.66 -8.35 23.83
C VAL A 171 20.14 -7.24 22.91
N LYS A 172 19.48 -7.09 21.75
CA LYS A 172 19.71 -5.97 20.86
C LYS A 172 19.06 -4.72 21.42
N LYS A 173 19.82 -3.63 21.52
CA LYS A 173 19.33 -2.32 21.95
C LYS A 173 19.67 -1.26 20.90
N SER A 174 18.77 -0.32 20.70
CA SER A 174 19.03 0.88 19.89
C SER A 174 20.21 1.65 20.49
N VAL A 175 21.14 2.05 19.64
CA VAL A 175 22.32 2.84 19.92
C VAL A 175 22.50 3.89 18.84
N VAL A 176 23.40 4.88 19.06
CA VAL A 176 23.76 5.80 17.98
C VAL A 176 24.48 5.07 16.84
N VAL A 177 24.30 5.54 15.60
CA VAL A 177 24.82 4.86 14.39
C VAL A 177 26.33 4.60 14.45
N SER A 178 27.08 5.46 15.16
CA SER A 178 28.53 5.25 15.36
C SER A 178 28.91 4.08 16.28
N GLU A 179 27.97 3.53 17.03
CA GLU A 179 28.21 2.50 18.04
C GLU A 179 27.61 1.13 17.69
N GLY A 180 26.86 1.03 16.62
CA GLY A 180 26.16 -0.20 16.28
C GLY A 180 26.15 -0.54 14.80
N GLU A 181 25.60 -1.72 14.51
CA GLU A 181 25.32 -2.14 13.14
C GLU A 181 23.97 -1.55 12.70
N THR A 182 23.90 -1.09 11.45
CA THR A 182 22.66 -0.61 10.84
C THR A 182 21.81 -1.80 10.39
N THR A 183 20.52 -1.72 10.65
CA THR A 183 19.52 -2.72 10.25
C THR A 183 18.70 -2.26 9.06
#